data_9701cfa473e54a07ef9c2714b6c556f7
#
_entry.id   9701cfa473e54a07ef9c2714b6c556f7
#
_cell.length_a   1.000
_cell.length_b   1.000
_cell.length_c   1.000
_cell.angle_alpha   90.00
_cell.angle_beta   90.00
_cell.angle_gamma   90.00
#
_symmetry.space_group_name_H-M   'P 1'
#
loop_
_entity.id
_entity.type
_entity.pdbx_description
1 polymer ?
#
loop_
_entity_poly.entity_id
_entity_poly.type
_entity_poly.pdbx_seq_one_letter_code
_entity_poly.pdbx_strand_id
1 'polypeptide(L)'
;MESGVNLGRRLRLSTISLLALWAGTASAQNRVITADRMIDVQTGKSVEYPAIFVGEDGRISNIADARTVRWGSDVKHINLSGKTLLPGLVDMHVHLDSPANIGGYRGLEFTDSFWGMTAVANGQAMLDAGFTTVRNVGSGNRNDIGLKQAIDAGYVQGPRIVPAGYALGATGGHCDSTFLPPSLDKGEK
;
A
#
# COMPACT_ATOMS: atom_id res chain seq x y z
N MET A 1 -70.43 41.86 6.19
CA MET A 1 -69.18 42.50 6.68
C MET A 1 -68.12 41.42 6.74
N GLU A 2 -67.35 41.38 5.68
CA GLU A 2 -66.31 40.36 5.48
C GLU A 2 -65.00 41.00 5.79
N SER A 3 -64.17 40.30 6.60
CA SER A 3 -62.78 40.63 6.77
C SER A 3 -61.93 39.45 6.29
N GLY A 4 -61.38 39.58 5.09
CA GLY A 4 -60.49 38.64 4.50
C GLY A 4 -59.10 38.73 5.15
N VAL A 5 -58.60 37.59 5.59
CA VAL A 5 -57.21 37.45 6.06
C VAL A 5 -56.36 36.90 4.92
N ASN A 6 -55.44 37.73 4.46
CA ASN A 6 -54.52 37.42 3.38
C ASN A 6 -53.23 36.79 3.98
N LEU A 7 -53.09 35.46 3.86
CA LEU A 7 -51.95 34.73 4.37
C LEU A 7 -50.82 34.64 3.33
N GLY A 8 -49.98 35.64 3.30
CA GLY A 8 -48.79 35.69 2.44
C GLY A 8 -47.78 34.64 2.83
N ARG A 9 -47.72 33.52 2.09
CA ARG A 9 -46.77 32.43 2.22
C ARG A 9 -45.42 32.87 1.66
N ARG A 10 -44.51 33.29 2.54
CA ARG A 10 -43.12 33.58 2.16
C ARG A 10 -42.39 32.28 1.92
N LEU A 11 -42.06 31.97 0.66
CA LEU A 11 -41.15 30.90 0.25
C LEU A 11 -39.74 31.29 0.70
N ARG A 12 -39.19 30.59 1.67
CA ARG A 12 -37.77 30.69 2.00
C ARG A 12 -37.01 29.82 1.01
N LEU A 13 -36.33 30.42 0.07
CA LEU A 13 -35.31 29.73 -0.73
C LEU A 13 -34.12 29.43 0.18
N SER A 14 -33.96 28.17 0.54
CA SER A 14 -32.76 27.67 1.18
C SER A 14 -31.69 27.53 0.10
N THR A 15 -30.71 28.40 0.10
CA THR A 15 -29.49 28.27 -0.70
C THR A 15 -28.68 27.09 -0.18
N ILE A 16 -28.72 25.96 -0.89
CA ILE A 16 -27.83 24.84 -0.67
C ILE A 16 -26.46 25.23 -1.24
N SER A 17 -25.57 25.63 -0.38
CA SER A 17 -24.14 25.81 -0.73
C SER A 17 -23.53 24.44 -1.05
N LEU A 18 -23.34 24.14 -2.34
CA LEU A 18 -22.50 23.03 -2.78
C LEU A 18 -21.05 23.36 -2.39
N LEU A 19 -20.59 22.82 -1.28
CA LEU A 19 -19.16 22.69 -1.01
C LEU A 19 -18.61 21.67 -2.01
N ALA A 20 -18.04 22.13 -3.11
CA ALA A 20 -17.21 21.32 -3.97
C ALA A 20 -15.96 20.90 -3.16
N LEU A 21 -15.94 19.66 -2.68
CA LEU A 21 -14.70 19.03 -2.21
C LEU A 21 -13.73 18.97 -3.41
N TRP A 22 -12.82 19.89 -3.45
CA TRP A 22 -11.64 19.76 -4.28
C TRP A 22 -10.79 18.63 -3.67
N ALA A 23 -11.05 17.42 -4.12
CA ALA A 23 -10.03 16.36 -4.05
C ALA A 23 -8.92 16.81 -5.00
N GLY A 24 -7.90 17.47 -4.44
CA GLY A 24 -6.69 17.80 -5.17
C GLY A 24 -6.08 16.47 -5.61
N THR A 25 -6.28 16.09 -6.87
CA THR A 25 -5.47 15.08 -7.50
C THR A 25 -4.04 15.61 -7.42
N ALA A 26 -3.20 15.01 -6.58
CA ALA A 26 -1.77 15.27 -6.61
C ALA A 26 -1.32 14.89 -8.03
N SER A 27 -1.15 15.90 -8.88
CA SER A 27 -0.60 15.71 -10.22
C SER A 27 0.75 15.06 -10.05
N ALA A 28 0.92 13.85 -10.57
CA ALA A 28 2.20 13.16 -10.53
C ALA A 28 3.18 13.99 -11.37
N GLN A 29 4.04 14.72 -10.69
CA GLN A 29 5.03 15.58 -11.30
C GLN A 29 6.18 14.74 -11.86
N ASN A 30 6.67 15.07 -13.05
CA ASN A 30 7.89 14.49 -13.59
C ASN A 30 9.04 14.59 -12.56
N ARG A 31 9.79 13.51 -12.39
CA ARG A 31 10.88 13.43 -11.41
C ARG A 31 12.14 12.92 -12.06
N VAL A 32 13.29 13.39 -11.57
CA VAL A 32 14.58 12.78 -11.86
C VAL A 32 15.23 12.36 -10.55
N ILE A 33 15.72 11.13 -10.48
CA ILE A 33 16.41 10.58 -9.31
C ILE A 33 17.86 10.37 -9.72
N THR A 34 18.80 10.93 -8.98
CA THR A 34 20.23 10.73 -9.19
C THR A 34 20.87 10.07 -7.98
N ALA A 35 21.88 9.25 -8.21
CA ALA A 35 22.68 8.60 -7.17
C ALA A 35 24.13 8.45 -7.66
N ASP A 36 25.01 7.95 -6.78
CA ASP A 36 26.38 7.64 -7.21
C ASP A 36 26.39 6.41 -8.11
N ARG A 37 25.55 5.44 -7.79
CA ARG A 37 25.48 4.15 -8.52
C ARG A 37 24.07 3.61 -8.58
N MET A 38 23.83 2.74 -9.56
CA MET A 38 22.71 1.80 -9.55
C MET A 38 23.18 0.41 -9.96
N ILE A 39 22.45 -0.61 -9.55
CA ILE A 39 22.65 -1.97 -10.04
C ILE A 39 21.69 -2.22 -11.21
N ASP A 40 22.26 -2.52 -12.35
CA ASP A 40 21.49 -3.06 -13.48
C ASP A 40 21.22 -4.54 -13.21
N VAL A 41 19.97 -4.86 -12.88
CA VAL A 41 19.56 -6.22 -12.49
C VAL A 41 19.54 -7.21 -13.65
N GLN A 42 19.57 -6.74 -14.90
CA GLN A 42 19.64 -7.61 -16.06
C GLN A 42 21.05 -8.14 -16.27
N THR A 43 22.05 -7.29 -16.03
CA THR A 43 23.46 -7.62 -16.25
C THR A 43 24.24 -7.90 -14.99
N GLY A 44 23.68 -7.54 -13.81
CA GLY A 44 24.36 -7.59 -12.52
C GLY A 44 25.47 -6.55 -12.36
N LYS A 45 25.61 -5.61 -13.28
CA LYS A 45 26.69 -4.61 -13.28
C LYS A 45 26.30 -3.34 -12.57
N SER A 46 27.30 -2.66 -11.99
CA SER A 46 27.15 -1.30 -11.48
C SER A 46 27.17 -0.31 -12.64
N VAL A 47 26.22 0.63 -12.60
CA VAL A 47 26.15 1.80 -13.49
C VAL A 47 26.42 3.03 -12.64
N GLU A 48 27.47 3.77 -13.00
CA GLU A 48 27.90 4.98 -12.28
C GLU A 48 27.06 6.19 -12.71
N TYR A 49 26.77 7.05 -11.73
CA TYR A 49 26.07 8.34 -11.89
C TYR A 49 24.76 8.25 -12.66
N PRO A 50 23.83 7.36 -12.27
CA PRO A 50 22.55 7.26 -12.97
C PRO A 50 21.69 8.51 -12.74
N ALA A 51 20.98 8.94 -13.80
CA ALA A 51 19.83 9.83 -13.73
C ALA A 51 18.60 9.05 -14.22
N ILE A 52 17.70 8.71 -13.31
CA ILE A 52 16.49 7.95 -13.59
C ILE A 52 15.33 8.94 -13.73
N PHE A 53 14.74 9.00 -14.91
CA PHE A 53 13.57 9.83 -15.20
C PHE A 53 12.30 9.05 -14.96
N VAL A 54 11.41 9.61 -14.14
CA VAL A 54 10.10 9.02 -13.85
C VAL A 54 9.03 9.97 -14.37
N GLY A 55 8.18 9.47 -15.25
CA GLY A 55 7.07 10.20 -15.84
C GLY A 55 5.91 10.42 -14.86
N GLU A 56 4.93 11.19 -15.30
CA GLU A 56 3.71 11.46 -14.53
C GLU A 56 2.88 10.19 -14.26
N ASP A 57 3.02 9.18 -15.09
CA ASP A 57 2.42 7.86 -14.91
C ASP A 57 3.14 6.99 -13.85
N GLY A 58 4.20 7.52 -13.22
CA GLY A 58 5.00 6.83 -12.23
C GLY A 58 5.97 5.78 -12.81
N ARG A 59 6.13 5.72 -14.13
CA ARG A 59 7.02 4.77 -14.80
C ARG A 59 8.37 5.39 -15.11
N ILE A 60 9.41 4.57 -15.11
CA ILE A 60 10.73 4.97 -15.58
C ILE A 60 10.64 5.18 -17.10
N SER A 61 10.86 6.42 -17.54
CA SER A 61 10.83 6.80 -18.95
C SER A 61 12.21 6.79 -19.60
N ASN A 62 13.27 7.03 -18.83
CA ASN A 62 14.65 7.03 -19.30
C ASN A 62 15.64 6.80 -18.16
N ILE A 63 16.81 6.27 -18.48
CA ILE A 63 17.98 6.20 -17.60
C ILE A 63 19.17 6.74 -18.40
N ALA A 64 19.86 7.73 -17.86
CA ALA A 64 20.97 8.41 -18.50
C ALA A 64 22.12 8.65 -17.52
N ASP A 65 23.25 9.17 -18.02
CA ASP A 65 24.37 9.61 -17.18
C ASP A 65 24.10 11.02 -16.63
N ALA A 66 24.01 11.15 -15.31
CA ALA A 66 23.72 12.42 -14.63
C ALA A 66 24.78 13.52 -14.89
N ARG A 67 25.99 13.14 -15.30
CA ARG A 67 27.09 14.10 -15.61
C ARG A 67 26.86 14.81 -16.94
N THR A 68 26.14 14.18 -17.86
CA THR A 68 25.96 14.66 -19.24
C THR A 68 24.54 15.12 -19.54
N VAL A 69 23.53 14.50 -18.93
CA VAL A 69 22.13 14.84 -19.16
C VAL A 69 21.76 16.13 -18.41
N ARG A 70 20.75 16.83 -18.93
CA ARG A 70 20.14 18.00 -18.29
C ARG A 70 18.62 17.80 -18.22
N TRP A 71 18.00 18.43 -17.24
CA TRP A 71 16.55 18.46 -17.05
C TRP A 71 16.07 19.88 -16.72
N GLY A 72 14.81 20.14 -16.97
CA GLY A 72 14.20 21.45 -16.71
C GLY A 72 14.03 21.75 -15.21
N SER A 73 13.87 23.02 -14.88
CA SER A 73 13.64 23.48 -13.51
C SER A 73 12.26 23.08 -12.96
N ASP A 74 11.34 22.66 -13.82
CA ASP A 74 10.00 22.16 -13.54
C ASP A 74 10.00 20.68 -13.11
N VAL A 75 11.13 19.97 -13.31
CA VAL A 75 11.28 18.56 -12.94
C VAL A 75 11.74 18.46 -11.48
N LYS A 76 11.02 17.72 -10.66
CA LYS A 76 11.43 17.48 -9.26
C LYS A 76 12.68 16.62 -9.22
N HIS A 77 13.80 17.18 -8.76
CA HIS A 77 15.05 16.46 -8.58
C HIS A 77 15.13 15.83 -7.18
N ILE A 78 15.42 14.53 -7.12
CA ILE A 78 15.70 13.76 -5.90
C ILE A 78 17.17 13.33 -5.97
N ASN A 79 18.00 13.97 -5.16
CA ASN A 79 19.43 13.68 -5.09
C ASN A 79 19.72 12.68 -3.98
N LEU A 80 20.21 11.50 -4.34
CA LEU A 80 20.61 10.42 -3.43
C LEU A 80 22.14 10.19 -3.48
N SER A 81 22.90 11.28 -3.42
CA SER A 81 24.37 11.20 -3.37
C SER A 81 24.84 10.30 -2.25
N GLY A 82 25.91 9.53 -2.47
CA GLY A 82 26.42 8.52 -1.54
C GLY A 82 25.63 7.19 -1.52
N LYS A 83 24.56 7.09 -2.32
CA LYS A 83 23.70 5.87 -2.34
C LYS A 83 23.91 5.05 -3.61
N THR A 84 23.60 3.76 -3.48
CA THR A 84 23.44 2.84 -4.61
C THR A 84 21.97 2.50 -4.74
N LEU A 85 21.40 2.72 -5.93
CA LEU A 85 20.02 2.40 -6.23
C LEU A 85 19.88 0.94 -6.64
N LEU A 86 18.78 0.34 -6.20
CA LEU A 86 18.30 -0.96 -6.65
C LEU A 86 16.82 -0.84 -6.98
N PRO A 87 16.28 -1.67 -7.86
CA PRO A 87 14.84 -1.88 -7.92
C PRO A 87 14.32 -2.33 -6.57
N GLY A 88 13.07 -1.99 -6.25
CA GLY A 88 12.43 -2.49 -5.04
C GLY A 88 12.47 -4.01 -4.98
N LEU A 89 12.75 -4.54 -3.78
CA LEU A 89 12.82 -5.98 -3.54
C LEU A 89 11.43 -6.60 -3.64
N VAL A 90 11.40 -7.88 -4.00
CA VAL A 90 10.17 -8.68 -4.09
C VAL A 90 10.30 -9.87 -3.15
N ASP A 91 9.37 -10.02 -2.20
CA ASP A 91 9.26 -11.22 -1.38
C ASP A 91 8.04 -12.03 -1.81
N MET A 92 8.30 -13.27 -2.20
CA MET A 92 7.27 -14.16 -2.76
C MET A 92 6.58 -15.05 -1.73
N HIS A 93 6.92 -14.90 -0.42
CA HIS A 93 6.35 -15.72 0.64
C HIS A 93 6.33 -14.98 1.97
N VAL A 94 5.24 -14.27 2.25
CA VAL A 94 5.04 -13.56 3.53
C VAL A 94 3.68 -13.92 4.15
N HIS A 95 3.57 -13.64 5.45
CA HIS A 95 2.34 -13.67 6.23
C HIS A 95 2.25 -12.36 7.04
N LEU A 96 1.65 -11.32 6.45
CA LEU A 96 1.70 -9.98 7.02
C LEU A 96 0.94 -9.86 8.35
N ASP A 97 -0.11 -10.64 8.56
CA ASP A 97 -0.91 -10.66 9.78
C ASP A 97 -0.47 -11.72 10.80
N SER A 98 0.68 -12.35 10.60
CA SER A 98 1.20 -13.39 11.49
C SER A 98 2.59 -13.02 12.03
N PRO A 99 2.67 -12.12 13.04
CA PRO A 99 3.95 -11.74 13.61
C PRO A 99 4.61 -12.93 14.31
N ALA A 100 5.91 -13.12 14.07
CA ALA A 100 6.68 -14.29 14.51
C ALA A 100 6.74 -14.48 16.05
N ASN A 101 6.47 -13.42 16.82
CA ASN A 101 6.47 -13.45 18.27
C ASN A 101 5.12 -13.85 18.92
N ILE A 102 4.10 -14.08 18.09
CA ILE A 102 2.76 -14.51 18.54
C ILE A 102 2.40 -15.77 17.78
N GLY A 103 2.35 -16.90 18.48
CA GLY A 103 2.03 -18.18 17.86
C GLY A 103 1.27 -19.11 18.81
N GLY A 104 0.72 -20.18 18.28
CA GLY A 104 -0.02 -21.18 19.04
C GLY A 104 -1.22 -20.59 19.78
N TYR A 105 -1.46 -21.06 21.00
CA TYR A 105 -2.59 -20.63 21.85
C TYR A 105 -2.57 -19.15 22.19
N ARG A 106 -1.40 -18.51 22.20
CA ARG A 106 -1.29 -17.08 22.47
C ARG A 106 -2.05 -16.23 21.44
N GLY A 107 -2.23 -16.74 20.24
CA GLY A 107 -3.04 -16.08 19.22
C GLY A 107 -4.51 -15.90 19.63
N LEU A 108 -5.03 -16.74 20.54
CA LEU A 108 -6.41 -16.66 21.01
C LEU A 108 -6.66 -15.50 21.98
N GLU A 109 -5.62 -14.84 22.49
CA GLU A 109 -5.73 -13.67 23.36
C GLU A 109 -6.18 -12.41 22.62
N PHE A 110 -6.10 -12.40 21.28
CA PHE A 110 -6.30 -11.22 20.47
C PHE A 110 -7.59 -11.28 19.62
N THR A 111 -8.16 -10.13 19.38
CA THR A 111 -9.34 -9.99 18.51
C THR A 111 -8.97 -10.11 17.04
N ASP A 112 -9.95 -10.44 16.18
CA ASP A 112 -9.74 -10.51 14.74
C ASP A 112 -9.22 -9.19 14.14
N SER A 113 -9.69 -8.04 14.68
CA SER A 113 -9.21 -6.73 14.25
C SER A 113 -7.74 -6.47 14.57
N PHE A 114 -7.21 -7.06 15.65
CA PHE A 114 -5.79 -6.94 16.00
C PHE A 114 -4.89 -7.45 14.86
N TRP A 115 -5.23 -8.57 14.28
CA TRP A 115 -4.46 -9.17 13.17
C TRP A 115 -4.45 -8.28 11.94
N GLY A 116 -5.57 -7.61 11.63
CA GLY A 116 -5.61 -6.60 10.57
C GLY A 116 -4.68 -5.42 10.85
N MET A 117 -4.60 -4.97 12.11
CA MET A 117 -3.69 -3.88 12.50
C MET A 117 -2.23 -4.32 12.45
N THR A 118 -1.90 -5.55 12.84
CA THR A 118 -0.53 -6.07 12.70
C THR A 118 -0.12 -6.20 11.24
N ALA A 119 -1.04 -6.54 10.34
CA ALA A 119 -0.78 -6.57 8.91
C ALA A 119 -0.37 -5.19 8.35
N VAL A 120 -1.00 -4.10 8.82
CA VAL A 120 -0.61 -2.73 8.46
C VAL A 120 0.81 -2.42 8.90
N ALA A 121 1.14 -2.71 10.18
CA ALA A 121 2.46 -2.44 10.74
C ALA A 121 3.56 -3.25 10.03
N ASN A 122 3.31 -4.54 9.77
CA ASN A 122 4.25 -5.39 9.07
C ASN A 122 4.41 -4.99 7.59
N GLY A 123 3.32 -4.58 6.93
CA GLY A 123 3.37 -4.06 5.56
C GLY A 123 4.24 -2.81 5.46
N GLN A 124 4.12 -1.88 6.42
CA GLN A 124 4.98 -0.70 6.49
C GLN A 124 6.44 -1.10 6.72
N ALA A 125 6.71 -2.01 7.65
CA ALA A 125 8.07 -2.48 7.93
C ALA A 125 8.72 -3.15 6.71
N MET A 126 7.96 -3.93 5.92
CA MET A 126 8.44 -4.51 4.66
C MET A 126 8.82 -3.41 3.66
N LEU A 127 7.98 -2.38 3.51
CA LEU A 127 8.25 -1.25 2.62
C LEU A 127 9.51 -0.48 3.06
N ASP A 128 9.66 -0.22 4.35
CA ASP A 128 10.82 0.48 4.92
C ASP A 128 12.12 -0.32 4.76
N ALA A 129 12.02 -1.65 4.74
CA ALA A 129 13.14 -2.55 4.44
C ALA A 129 13.46 -2.65 2.94
N GLY A 130 12.69 -1.98 2.06
CA GLY A 130 12.91 -1.95 0.61
C GLY A 130 12.10 -2.99 -0.18
N PHE A 131 11.22 -3.76 0.44
CA PHE A 131 10.33 -4.68 -0.26
C PHE A 131 9.13 -3.91 -0.78
N THR A 132 9.10 -3.66 -2.08
CA THR A 132 8.04 -2.89 -2.75
C THR A 132 6.90 -3.77 -3.29
N THR A 133 7.11 -5.08 -3.34
CA THR A 133 6.11 -6.07 -3.73
C THR A 133 6.24 -7.30 -2.85
N VAL A 134 5.12 -7.83 -2.37
CA VAL A 134 5.08 -9.05 -1.57
C VAL A 134 3.94 -9.96 -2.03
N ARG A 135 4.17 -11.27 -1.98
CA ARG A 135 3.11 -12.27 -2.11
C ARG A 135 2.76 -12.83 -0.74
N ASN A 136 1.58 -12.48 -0.24
CA ASN A 136 1.04 -13.05 0.99
C ASN A 136 0.42 -14.41 0.68
N VAL A 137 0.88 -15.47 1.34
CA VAL A 137 0.49 -16.84 1.00
C VAL A 137 -0.46 -17.49 2.00
N GLY A 138 -1.08 -16.67 2.82
CA GLY A 138 -2.14 -17.07 3.75
C GLY A 138 -2.37 -15.98 4.79
N SER A 139 -3.64 -15.69 5.08
CA SER A 139 -4.07 -14.62 5.98
C SER A 139 -5.40 -15.00 6.62
N GLY A 140 -5.47 -14.94 7.95
CA GLY A 140 -6.73 -15.07 8.66
C GLY A 140 -7.69 -13.91 8.31
N ASN A 141 -8.99 -14.16 8.31
CA ASN A 141 -10.01 -13.16 8.02
C ASN A 141 -9.80 -12.34 6.72
N ARG A 142 -8.96 -12.83 5.80
CA ARG A 142 -8.58 -12.12 4.56
C ARG A 142 -7.97 -10.73 4.81
N ASN A 143 -7.21 -10.58 5.89
CA ASN A 143 -6.59 -9.31 6.27
C ASN A 143 -5.63 -8.77 5.18
N ASP A 144 -4.98 -9.66 4.43
CA ASP A 144 -4.12 -9.30 3.29
C ASP A 144 -4.91 -8.62 2.16
N ILE A 145 -6.13 -9.07 1.88
CA ILE A 145 -7.03 -8.44 0.90
C ILE A 145 -7.46 -7.07 1.41
N GLY A 146 -7.85 -6.96 2.68
CA GLY A 146 -8.23 -5.70 3.31
C GLY A 146 -7.08 -4.69 3.30
N LEU A 147 -5.88 -5.14 3.64
CA LEU A 147 -4.68 -4.29 3.60
C LEU A 147 -4.37 -3.82 2.17
N LYS A 148 -4.43 -4.72 1.18
CA LYS A 148 -4.27 -4.34 -0.23
C LYS A 148 -5.25 -3.25 -0.63
N GLN A 149 -6.53 -3.40 -0.30
CA GLN A 149 -7.57 -2.42 -0.59
C GLN A 149 -7.29 -1.06 0.07
N ALA A 150 -6.84 -1.07 1.33
CA ALA A 150 -6.49 0.15 2.05
C ALA A 150 -5.28 0.88 1.44
N ILE A 151 -4.28 0.13 0.97
CA ILE A 151 -3.11 0.68 0.26
C ILE A 151 -3.55 1.25 -1.09
N ASP A 152 -4.31 0.51 -1.89
CA ASP A 152 -4.77 0.92 -3.21
C ASP A 152 -5.67 2.17 -3.13
N ALA A 153 -6.42 2.31 -2.04
CA ALA A 153 -7.26 3.48 -1.76
C ALA A 153 -6.50 4.66 -1.12
N GLY A 154 -5.21 4.49 -0.78
CA GLY A 154 -4.37 5.55 -0.21
C GLY A 154 -4.58 5.81 1.28
N TYR A 155 -5.28 4.95 2.02
CA TYR A 155 -5.48 5.10 3.46
C TYR A 155 -4.24 4.77 4.28
N VAL A 156 -3.43 3.81 3.80
CA VAL A 156 -2.18 3.39 4.45
C VAL A 156 -1.08 3.21 3.42
N GLN A 157 0.17 3.30 3.85
CA GLN A 157 1.32 2.98 3.02
C GLN A 157 1.71 1.51 3.19
N GLY A 158 2.23 0.93 2.12
CA GLY A 158 2.69 -0.45 2.12
C GLY A 158 3.17 -0.90 0.75
N PRO A 159 3.70 -2.12 0.64
CA PRO A 159 4.12 -2.69 -0.63
C PRO A 159 2.92 -3.04 -1.50
N ARG A 160 3.16 -3.29 -2.78
CA ARG A 160 2.18 -3.97 -3.63
C ARG A 160 1.96 -5.37 -3.09
N ILE A 161 0.71 -5.73 -2.80
CA ILE A 161 0.36 -7.05 -2.26
C ILE A 161 -0.28 -7.91 -3.34
N VAL A 162 0.24 -9.14 -3.50
CA VAL A 162 -0.43 -10.24 -4.19
C VAL A 162 -1.05 -11.13 -3.10
N PRO A 163 -2.34 -10.97 -2.79
CA PRO A 163 -2.96 -11.65 -1.67
C PRO A 163 -3.42 -13.06 -2.07
N ALA A 164 -3.36 -14.00 -1.14
CA ALA A 164 -3.94 -15.32 -1.28
C ALA A 164 -5.31 -15.44 -0.58
N GLY A 165 -5.58 -14.59 0.41
CA GLY A 165 -6.68 -14.82 1.35
C GLY A 165 -6.35 -15.97 2.28
N TYR A 166 -7.28 -16.92 2.48
CA TYR A 166 -7.00 -18.09 3.30
C TYR A 166 -5.93 -18.98 2.68
N ALA A 167 -5.08 -19.55 3.53
CA ALA A 167 -4.11 -20.55 3.11
C ALA A 167 -4.84 -21.84 2.72
N LEU A 168 -4.39 -22.46 1.64
CA LEU A 168 -4.91 -23.76 1.19
C LEU A 168 -3.98 -24.87 1.65
N GLY A 169 -4.54 -25.92 2.26
CA GLY A 169 -3.79 -27.07 2.73
C GLY A 169 -4.65 -28.32 2.78
N ALA A 170 -4.00 -29.48 2.94
CA ALA A 170 -4.70 -30.73 3.20
C ALA A 170 -5.29 -30.72 4.62
N THR A 171 -6.40 -31.39 4.82
CA THR A 171 -6.97 -31.63 6.17
C THR A 171 -5.91 -32.30 7.06
N GLY A 172 -5.70 -31.78 8.24
CA GLY A 172 -4.64 -32.19 9.17
C GLY A 172 -3.24 -31.71 8.78
N GLY A 173 -3.10 -30.90 7.73
CA GLY A 173 -1.84 -30.32 7.26
C GLY A 173 -1.46 -29.01 7.95
N HIS A 174 -0.37 -28.37 7.44
CA HIS A 174 0.21 -27.16 8.02
C HIS A 174 -0.76 -25.97 8.07
N CYS A 175 -1.67 -25.85 7.12
CA CYS A 175 -2.65 -24.76 7.05
C CYS A 175 -3.97 -25.08 7.73
N ASP A 176 -4.07 -26.19 8.43
CA ASP A 176 -5.27 -26.59 9.18
C ASP A 176 -5.09 -26.31 10.68
N SER A 177 -6.18 -25.99 11.37
CA SER A 177 -6.18 -25.68 12.82
C SER A 177 -5.99 -26.93 13.72
N THR A 178 -5.06 -27.80 13.35
CA THR A 178 -4.84 -29.11 13.99
C THR A 178 -4.35 -29.05 15.44
N PHE A 179 -3.87 -27.90 15.88
CA PHE A 179 -3.38 -27.66 17.25
C PHE A 179 -4.48 -27.17 18.21
N LEU A 180 -5.68 -26.92 17.72
CA LEU A 180 -6.82 -26.50 18.53
C LEU A 180 -7.74 -27.70 18.82
N PRO A 181 -8.33 -27.78 20.04
CA PRO A 181 -9.43 -28.70 20.26
C PRO A 181 -10.58 -28.44 19.28
N PRO A 182 -11.28 -29.47 18.80
CA PRO A 182 -12.37 -29.28 17.83
C PRO A 182 -13.45 -28.29 18.25
N SER A 183 -13.65 -28.09 19.56
CA SER A 183 -14.58 -27.11 20.11
C SER A 183 -14.13 -25.64 19.92
N LEU A 184 -12.85 -25.43 19.64
CA LEU A 184 -12.25 -24.10 19.39
C LEU A 184 -11.88 -23.90 17.92
N ASP A 185 -12.02 -24.93 17.11
CA ASP A 185 -11.83 -24.84 15.68
C ASP A 185 -12.93 -23.96 15.08
N LYS A 186 -12.57 -22.77 14.65
CA LYS A 186 -13.50 -21.80 14.03
C LYS A 186 -13.82 -22.14 12.58
N GLY A 187 -13.21 -23.21 12.03
CA GLY A 187 -13.43 -23.67 10.66
C GLY A 187 -13.24 -22.53 9.66
N GLU A 188 -12.02 -22.07 9.47
CA GLU A 188 -11.71 -21.16 8.35
C GLU A 188 -12.08 -21.86 7.04
N LYS A 189 -13.21 -21.48 6.46
CA LYS A 189 -13.78 -22.05 5.23
C LYS A 189 -13.63 -21.06 4.09
#